data_4019c2e9bedb06166500d08b7ccc4b0a
#
_entry.id   4019c2e9bedb06166500d08b7ccc4b0a
#
_cell.length_a   1.000
_cell.length_b   1.000
_cell.length_c   1.000
_cell.angle_alpha   90.00
_cell.angle_beta   90.00
_cell.angle_gamma   90.00
#
_symmetry.space_group_name_H-M   'P 1'
#
loop_
_entity.id
_entity.type
_entity.pdbx_description
1 polymer ?
#
loop_
_entity_poly.entity_id
_entity_poly.type
_entity_poly.pdbx_seq_one_letter_code
_entity_poly.pdbx_strand_id
1 'polypeptide(L)'
;MPKHTISADQIQRAVLERITSQQYRAGERLPSVRALAQELGANRNTVNRAYQLLAGMSVIELVEHGRGGFRVKPLTQAGASSPPGLRGYFYQQSLKLIWQGLAAGFSADEVSAQLSRALREVFNQSRIAIAFFECNSRDSQEMGHYLAEALQQDIYCGLLDELTQDAKLIAQNYDVIITTLHHLSAVLSQLEPHQDKVIGIDTRPTPDTLLKIARLPKGHIGVVATLPNTAQMLKHILYSYYPDRLIEVAAIDNIEATQCVCRHCDHLIATHTCAEVVRELSGRTPEVEIHFQVDQASIKALEQRIRDIRAQKMQGEVAINVSYSEYRQAKQEALKRAE
;
A
#
# COMPACT_ATOMS: atom_id res chain seq x y z
N MET A 1 0.41 -18.47 -54.12
CA MET A 1 -0.15 -18.05 -52.85
C MET A 1 0.50 -16.76 -52.42
N PRO A 2 -0.20 -15.68 -52.18
CA PRO A 2 0.43 -14.43 -51.74
C PRO A 2 1.06 -14.64 -50.34
N LYS A 3 2.37 -14.39 -50.18
CA LYS A 3 3.04 -14.35 -48.89
C LYS A 3 2.41 -13.21 -48.10
N HIS A 4 1.67 -13.50 -47.06
CA HIS A 4 1.22 -12.50 -46.09
C HIS A 4 2.46 -11.80 -45.50
N THR A 5 2.74 -10.63 -46.01
CA THR A 5 3.87 -9.80 -45.52
C THR A 5 3.42 -9.11 -44.22
N ILE A 6 3.97 -9.55 -43.09
CA ILE A 6 3.67 -8.94 -41.80
C ILE A 6 4.10 -7.47 -41.81
N SER A 7 3.20 -6.54 -41.47
CA SER A 7 3.46 -5.10 -41.44
C SER A 7 4.25 -4.67 -40.18
N ALA A 8 4.89 -3.50 -40.23
CA ALA A 8 5.58 -2.94 -39.06
C ALA A 8 4.64 -2.74 -37.87
N ASP A 9 3.39 -2.36 -38.12
CA ASP A 9 2.38 -2.17 -37.06
C ASP A 9 1.95 -3.49 -36.40
N GLN A 10 1.89 -4.59 -37.18
CA GLN A 10 1.63 -5.92 -36.63
C GLN A 10 2.78 -6.41 -35.75
N ILE A 11 4.03 -6.18 -36.15
CA ILE A 11 5.20 -6.51 -35.37
C ILE A 11 5.27 -5.64 -34.10
N GLN A 12 4.99 -4.34 -34.21
CA GLN A 12 4.91 -3.43 -33.09
C GLN A 12 3.90 -3.92 -32.05
N ARG A 13 2.69 -4.32 -32.48
CA ARG A 13 1.67 -4.87 -31.58
C ARG A 13 2.14 -6.14 -30.89
N ALA A 14 2.71 -7.08 -31.63
CA ALA A 14 3.21 -8.33 -31.07
C ALA A 14 4.30 -8.11 -30.00
N VAL A 15 5.20 -7.13 -30.23
CA VAL A 15 6.22 -6.77 -29.23
C VAL A 15 5.60 -6.09 -28.02
N LEU A 16 4.63 -5.18 -28.22
CA LEU A 16 3.90 -4.54 -27.11
C LEU A 16 3.11 -5.56 -26.26
N GLU A 17 2.45 -6.53 -26.89
CA GLU A 17 1.76 -7.62 -26.19
C GLU A 17 2.72 -8.45 -25.34
N ARG A 18 3.93 -8.72 -25.83
CA ARG A 18 4.97 -9.44 -25.09
C ARG A 18 5.54 -8.63 -23.92
N ILE A 19 5.63 -7.29 -24.08
CA ILE A 19 6.04 -6.39 -22.99
C ILE A 19 4.94 -6.28 -21.93
N THR A 20 3.69 -6.12 -22.34
CA THR A 20 2.56 -6.00 -21.42
C THR A 20 2.23 -7.31 -20.70
N SER A 21 2.44 -8.48 -21.35
CA SER A 21 2.36 -9.80 -20.74
C SER A 21 3.62 -10.20 -19.94
N GLN A 22 4.59 -9.28 -19.80
CA GLN A 22 5.86 -9.51 -19.12
C GLN A 22 6.74 -10.65 -19.70
N GLN A 23 6.44 -11.12 -20.89
CA GLN A 23 7.32 -12.01 -21.62
C GLN A 23 8.66 -11.32 -21.93
N TYR A 24 8.64 -9.99 -22.16
CA TYR A 24 9.81 -9.12 -22.17
C TYR A 24 9.74 -8.19 -20.96
N ARG A 25 10.62 -8.38 -19.99
CA ARG A 25 10.61 -7.64 -18.73
C ARG A 25 11.26 -6.26 -18.85
N ALA A 26 10.88 -5.34 -17.98
CA ALA A 26 11.51 -4.03 -17.88
C ALA A 26 13.04 -4.17 -17.66
N GLY A 27 13.84 -3.46 -18.46
CA GLY A 27 15.29 -3.55 -18.48
C GLY A 27 15.87 -4.72 -19.29
N GLU A 28 15.06 -5.68 -19.74
CA GLU A 28 15.49 -6.83 -20.51
C GLU A 28 15.84 -6.44 -21.96
N ARG A 29 16.85 -7.09 -22.51
CA ARG A 29 17.20 -6.93 -23.93
C ARG A 29 16.20 -7.65 -24.83
N LEU A 30 15.69 -6.93 -25.81
CA LEU A 30 14.84 -7.52 -26.85
C LEU A 30 15.67 -8.40 -27.79
N PRO A 31 15.03 -9.38 -28.46
CA PRO A 31 15.64 -10.14 -29.53
C PRO A 31 16.26 -9.22 -30.59
N SER A 32 17.39 -9.62 -31.17
CA SER A 32 17.95 -8.85 -32.29
C SER A 32 16.95 -8.74 -33.43
N VAL A 33 17.04 -7.69 -34.24
CA VAL A 33 16.22 -7.51 -35.44
C VAL A 33 16.23 -8.76 -36.34
N ARG A 34 17.39 -9.43 -36.44
CA ARG A 34 17.54 -10.67 -37.19
C ARG A 34 16.80 -11.84 -36.56
N ALA A 35 16.89 -11.99 -35.24
CA ALA A 35 16.23 -13.07 -34.51
C ALA A 35 14.71 -12.93 -34.57
N LEU A 36 14.19 -11.73 -34.28
CA LEU A 36 12.75 -11.48 -34.35
C LEU A 36 12.18 -11.59 -35.77
N ALA A 37 12.96 -11.17 -36.79
CA ALA A 37 12.58 -11.34 -38.19
C ALA A 37 12.44 -12.82 -38.57
N GLN A 38 13.40 -13.65 -38.10
CA GLN A 38 13.37 -15.10 -38.33
C GLN A 38 12.20 -15.76 -37.59
N GLU A 39 11.94 -15.39 -36.34
CA GLU A 39 10.86 -15.90 -35.53
C GLU A 39 9.47 -15.61 -36.13
N LEU A 40 9.26 -14.37 -36.58
CA LEU A 40 7.98 -13.92 -37.14
C LEU A 40 7.83 -14.16 -38.64
N GLY A 41 8.84 -14.70 -39.32
CA GLY A 41 8.83 -14.82 -40.79
C GLY A 41 8.76 -13.46 -41.51
N ALA A 42 9.26 -12.39 -40.89
CA ALA A 42 9.18 -11.02 -41.37
C ALA A 42 10.48 -10.53 -42.03
N ASN A 43 10.38 -9.42 -42.78
CA ASN A 43 11.56 -8.74 -43.30
C ASN A 43 12.27 -7.97 -42.18
N ARG A 44 13.63 -8.02 -42.17
CA ARG A 44 14.48 -7.31 -41.18
C ARG A 44 14.19 -5.81 -41.15
N ASN A 45 14.00 -5.18 -42.31
CA ASN A 45 13.71 -3.75 -42.40
C ASN A 45 12.37 -3.42 -41.74
N THR A 46 11.36 -4.31 -41.85
CA THR A 46 10.05 -4.17 -41.21
C THR A 46 10.15 -4.27 -39.69
N VAL A 47 10.96 -5.22 -39.19
CA VAL A 47 11.24 -5.37 -37.74
C VAL A 47 12.00 -4.15 -37.22
N ASN A 48 13.04 -3.69 -37.95
CA ASN A 48 13.79 -2.51 -37.54
C ASN A 48 12.90 -1.27 -37.45
N ARG A 49 11.98 -1.08 -38.43
CA ARG A 49 11.01 0.00 -38.41
C ARG A 49 10.06 -0.11 -37.22
N ALA A 50 9.58 -1.30 -36.87
CA ALA A 50 8.76 -1.54 -35.71
C ALA A 50 9.51 -1.17 -34.39
N TYR A 51 10.76 -1.55 -34.26
CA TYR A 51 11.59 -1.19 -33.11
C TYR A 51 11.83 0.32 -33.03
N GLN A 52 12.08 0.99 -34.15
CA GLN A 52 12.21 2.45 -34.19
C GLN A 52 10.91 3.15 -33.75
N LEU A 53 9.74 2.66 -34.17
CA LEU A 53 8.44 3.17 -33.73
C LEU A 53 8.27 3.00 -32.22
N LEU A 54 8.62 1.82 -31.68
CA LEU A 54 8.56 1.55 -30.23
C LEU A 54 9.55 2.42 -29.43
N ALA A 55 10.73 2.69 -29.97
CA ALA A 55 11.69 3.61 -29.37
C ALA A 55 11.20 5.06 -29.40
N GLY A 56 10.57 5.50 -30.50
CA GLY A 56 9.90 6.79 -30.59
C GLY A 56 8.76 6.96 -29.60
N MET A 57 8.07 5.86 -29.22
CA MET A 57 7.06 5.81 -28.19
C MET A 57 7.65 5.73 -26.76
N SER A 58 8.98 5.73 -26.62
CA SER A 58 9.68 5.59 -25.33
C SER A 58 9.36 4.28 -24.57
N VAL A 59 8.91 3.25 -25.26
CA VAL A 59 8.64 1.91 -24.70
C VAL A 59 9.93 1.08 -24.60
N ILE A 60 10.79 1.24 -25.60
CA ILE A 60 12.11 0.62 -25.65
C ILE A 60 13.19 1.68 -25.87
N GLU A 61 14.42 1.35 -25.57
CA GLU A 61 15.57 2.24 -25.79
C GLU A 61 16.73 1.52 -26.46
N LEU A 62 17.54 2.28 -27.21
CA LEU A 62 18.76 1.76 -27.84
C LEU A 62 19.84 1.56 -26.78
N VAL A 63 20.53 0.42 -26.82
CA VAL A 63 21.69 0.14 -25.97
C VAL A 63 22.93 0.62 -26.68
N GLU A 64 23.53 1.72 -26.23
CA GLU A 64 24.68 2.37 -26.89
C GLU A 64 26.00 1.63 -26.68
N HIS A 65 26.11 0.76 -25.66
CA HIS A 65 27.35 0.07 -25.31
C HIS A 65 27.26 -1.45 -25.51
N GLY A 66 28.33 -2.05 -26.00
CA GLY A 66 28.48 -3.49 -26.23
C GLY A 66 27.93 -3.94 -27.58
N ARG A 67 27.19 -5.10 -27.61
CA ARG A 67 26.67 -5.68 -28.87
C ARG A 67 25.48 -4.90 -29.50
N GLY A 68 25.18 -3.69 -29.05
CA GLY A 68 24.06 -2.88 -29.51
C GLY A 68 22.69 -3.56 -29.35
N GLY A 69 21.64 -2.97 -29.91
CA GLY A 69 20.28 -3.51 -29.88
C GLY A 69 19.32 -2.70 -29.03
N PHE A 70 18.12 -3.24 -28.80
CA PHE A 70 17.08 -2.58 -28.01
C PHE A 70 16.82 -3.31 -26.70
N ARG A 71 16.41 -2.58 -25.67
CA ARG A 71 15.91 -3.13 -24.41
C ARG A 71 14.59 -2.47 -24.03
N VAL A 72 13.78 -3.17 -23.27
CA VAL A 72 12.56 -2.59 -22.69
C VAL A 72 13.00 -1.51 -21.70
N LYS A 73 12.45 -0.31 -21.86
CA LYS A 73 12.78 0.80 -20.96
C LYS A 73 12.33 0.46 -19.55
N PRO A 74 13.20 0.58 -18.52
CA PRO A 74 12.79 0.37 -17.15
C PRO A 74 11.65 1.31 -16.83
N LEU A 75 10.55 0.79 -16.27
CA LEU A 75 9.52 1.61 -15.66
C LEU A 75 10.16 2.29 -14.46
N THR A 76 10.47 3.56 -14.58
CA THR A 76 10.92 4.35 -13.44
C THR A 76 9.86 4.29 -12.36
N GLN A 77 10.31 4.12 -11.12
CA GLN A 77 9.53 3.88 -9.89
C GLN A 77 8.19 4.63 -9.83
N ALA A 78 7.24 4.03 -9.11
CA ALA A 78 5.89 4.53 -8.85
C ALA A 78 5.83 6.06 -8.65
N GLY A 79 5.16 6.75 -9.57
CA GLY A 79 5.08 8.21 -9.63
C GLY A 79 5.46 8.79 -10.99
N ALA A 80 6.23 8.07 -11.81
CA ALA A 80 6.50 8.49 -13.17
C ALA A 80 5.30 8.14 -14.07
N SER A 81 4.73 9.16 -14.69
CA SER A 81 3.69 8.99 -15.71
C SER A 81 4.17 8.01 -16.80
N SER A 82 3.31 7.05 -17.17
CA SER A 82 3.56 6.13 -18.29
C SER A 82 4.12 6.88 -19.50
N PRO A 83 5.06 6.30 -20.26
CA PRO A 83 5.59 6.94 -21.46
C PRO A 83 4.46 7.44 -22.38
N PRO A 84 4.56 8.65 -22.96
CA PRO A 84 3.48 9.24 -23.77
C PRO A 84 2.97 8.31 -24.87
N GLY A 85 3.87 7.55 -25.50
CA GLY A 85 3.52 6.59 -26.53
C GLY A 85 2.72 5.40 -26.03
N LEU A 86 2.98 4.91 -24.82
CA LEU A 86 2.23 3.82 -24.20
C LEU A 86 0.80 4.25 -23.83
N ARG A 87 0.62 5.50 -23.36
CA ARG A 87 -0.70 6.08 -23.09
C ARG A 87 -1.54 6.17 -24.38
N GLY A 88 -0.95 6.69 -25.46
CA GLY A 88 -1.63 6.77 -26.75
C GLY A 88 -2.02 5.40 -27.29
N TYR A 89 -1.12 4.42 -27.19
CA TYR A 89 -1.43 3.04 -27.58
C TYR A 89 -2.58 2.46 -26.75
N PHE A 90 -2.51 2.57 -25.42
CA PHE A 90 -3.57 2.09 -24.52
C PHE A 90 -4.91 2.75 -24.85
N TYR A 91 -4.93 4.07 -25.05
CA TYR A 91 -6.14 4.80 -25.44
C TYR A 91 -6.74 4.28 -26.75
N GLN A 92 -5.90 4.03 -27.77
CA GLN A 92 -6.36 3.47 -29.05
C GLN A 92 -6.94 2.05 -28.89
N GLN A 93 -6.34 1.20 -28.05
CA GLN A 93 -6.89 -0.12 -27.76
C GLN A 93 -8.24 -0.03 -27.01
N SER A 94 -8.36 0.91 -26.08
CA SER A 94 -9.62 1.17 -25.37
C SER A 94 -10.72 1.61 -26.32
N LEU A 95 -10.44 2.54 -27.24
CA LEU A 95 -11.39 2.95 -28.28
C LEU A 95 -11.81 1.76 -29.17
N LYS A 96 -10.84 0.94 -29.59
CA LYS A 96 -11.15 -0.25 -30.41
C LYS A 96 -12.07 -1.21 -29.66
N LEU A 97 -11.85 -1.46 -28.37
CA LEU A 97 -12.70 -2.32 -27.55
C LEU A 97 -14.14 -1.75 -27.45
N ILE A 98 -14.27 -0.43 -27.24
CA ILE A 98 -15.56 0.26 -27.19
C ILE A 98 -16.30 0.09 -28.53
N TRP A 99 -15.62 0.35 -29.65
CA TRP A 99 -16.23 0.20 -30.99
C TRP A 99 -16.63 -1.24 -31.30
N GLN A 100 -15.87 -2.22 -30.82
CA GLN A 100 -16.24 -3.64 -30.96
C GLN A 100 -17.53 -3.96 -30.20
N GLY A 101 -17.70 -3.41 -28.98
CA GLY A 101 -18.95 -3.55 -28.23
C GLY A 101 -20.15 -2.94 -28.95
N LEU A 102 -20.01 -1.69 -29.42
CA LEU A 102 -21.06 -1.01 -30.17
C LEU A 102 -21.42 -1.76 -31.48
N ALA A 103 -20.43 -2.25 -32.21
CA ALA A 103 -20.62 -3.06 -33.41
C ALA A 103 -21.28 -4.42 -33.13
N ALA A 104 -21.13 -4.97 -31.95
CA ALA A 104 -21.78 -6.18 -31.47
C ALA A 104 -23.24 -5.94 -31.02
N GLY A 105 -23.73 -4.69 -31.08
CA GLY A 105 -25.09 -4.31 -30.76
C GLY A 105 -25.34 -3.87 -29.31
N PHE A 106 -24.28 -3.74 -28.49
CA PHE A 106 -24.40 -3.16 -27.15
C PHE A 106 -24.63 -1.64 -27.25
N SER A 107 -25.49 -1.11 -26.41
CA SER A 107 -25.65 0.34 -26.26
C SER A 107 -24.40 0.96 -25.58
N ALA A 108 -24.23 2.27 -25.65
CA ALA A 108 -23.15 2.98 -25.01
C ALA A 108 -23.18 2.76 -23.48
N ASP A 109 -24.36 2.72 -22.87
CA ASP A 109 -24.55 2.48 -21.44
C ASP A 109 -24.15 1.05 -21.06
N GLU A 110 -24.49 0.05 -21.87
CA GLU A 110 -24.08 -1.35 -21.63
C GLU A 110 -22.57 -1.52 -21.77
N VAL A 111 -21.95 -0.92 -22.77
CA VAL A 111 -20.47 -0.93 -22.93
C VAL A 111 -19.81 -0.28 -21.72
N SER A 112 -20.30 0.88 -21.28
CA SER A 112 -19.79 1.58 -20.09
C SER A 112 -19.95 0.75 -18.82
N ALA A 113 -21.10 0.11 -18.62
CA ALA A 113 -21.38 -0.75 -17.48
C ALA A 113 -20.45 -1.97 -17.45
N GLN A 114 -20.21 -2.62 -18.59
CA GLN A 114 -19.31 -3.79 -18.69
C GLN A 114 -17.85 -3.40 -18.45
N LEU A 115 -17.38 -2.28 -19.00
CA LEU A 115 -16.03 -1.77 -18.74
C LEU A 115 -15.85 -1.41 -17.27
N SER A 116 -16.83 -0.75 -16.66
CA SER A 116 -16.82 -0.42 -15.23
C SER A 116 -16.83 -1.67 -14.36
N ARG A 117 -17.56 -2.71 -14.77
CA ARG A 117 -17.55 -4.01 -14.07
C ARG A 117 -16.18 -4.68 -14.18
N ALA A 118 -15.59 -4.74 -15.37
CA ALA A 118 -14.25 -5.31 -15.57
C ALA A 118 -13.18 -4.56 -14.78
N LEU A 119 -13.24 -3.22 -14.74
CA LEU A 119 -12.37 -2.40 -13.91
C LEU A 119 -12.53 -2.75 -12.42
N ARG A 120 -13.76 -2.81 -11.92
CA ARG A 120 -14.00 -3.20 -10.51
C ARG A 120 -13.50 -4.61 -10.23
N GLU A 121 -13.69 -5.57 -11.11
CA GLU A 121 -13.17 -6.92 -10.96
C GLU A 121 -11.64 -6.94 -10.83
N VAL A 122 -10.92 -6.28 -11.73
CA VAL A 122 -9.45 -6.17 -11.70
C VAL A 122 -8.98 -5.43 -10.43
N PHE A 123 -9.60 -4.29 -10.09
CA PHE A 123 -9.21 -3.52 -8.91
C PHE A 123 -9.63 -4.17 -7.59
N ASN A 124 -10.73 -4.93 -7.54
CA ASN A 124 -11.10 -5.69 -6.35
C ASN A 124 -10.17 -6.90 -6.11
N GLN A 125 -9.69 -7.55 -7.17
CA GLN A 125 -8.68 -8.60 -7.06
C GLN A 125 -7.34 -8.03 -6.57
N SER A 126 -6.98 -6.79 -6.96
CA SER A 126 -5.81 -6.08 -6.45
C SER A 126 -6.06 -5.30 -5.15
N ARG A 127 -7.25 -5.46 -4.53
CA ARG A 127 -7.57 -4.81 -3.26
C ARG A 127 -6.70 -5.41 -2.16
N ILE A 128 -6.00 -4.53 -1.46
CA ILE A 128 -5.21 -4.90 -0.29
C ILE A 128 -6.12 -4.80 0.92
N ALA A 129 -6.29 -5.89 1.64
CA ALA A 129 -7.01 -5.93 2.88
C ALA A 129 -6.10 -5.45 4.02
N ILE A 130 -6.48 -4.38 4.68
CA ILE A 130 -5.68 -3.72 5.72
C ILE A 130 -6.47 -3.73 7.03
N ALA A 131 -5.82 -4.10 8.13
CA ALA A 131 -6.37 -3.98 9.47
C ALA A 131 -5.45 -3.16 10.37
N PHE A 132 -6.03 -2.41 11.29
CA PHE A 132 -5.34 -1.67 12.35
C PHE A 132 -5.87 -2.13 13.69
N PHE A 133 -4.96 -2.51 14.61
CA PHE A 133 -5.31 -3.01 15.94
C PHE A 133 -4.69 -2.15 17.03
N GLU A 134 -5.51 -1.77 18.00
CA GLU A 134 -5.14 -0.98 19.16
C GLU A 134 -5.74 -1.53 20.46
N CYS A 135 -5.20 -1.09 21.61
CA CYS A 135 -5.64 -1.57 22.93
C CYS A 135 -6.98 -0.99 23.37
N ASN A 136 -7.46 0.09 22.77
CA ASN A 136 -8.72 0.72 23.11
C ASN A 136 -9.50 1.16 21.85
N SER A 137 -10.81 1.19 21.97
CA SER A 137 -11.70 1.45 20.85
C SER A 137 -11.58 2.87 20.30
N ARG A 138 -11.27 3.84 21.15
CA ARG A 138 -11.17 5.24 20.73
C ARG A 138 -9.95 5.46 19.84
N ASP A 139 -8.76 5.02 20.27
CA ASP A 139 -7.54 5.12 19.47
C ASP A 139 -7.63 4.27 18.20
N SER A 140 -8.24 3.08 18.28
CA SER A 140 -8.48 2.23 17.12
C SER A 140 -9.29 2.97 16.05
N GLN A 141 -10.36 3.65 16.44
CA GLN A 141 -11.22 4.38 15.51
C GLN A 141 -10.61 5.70 15.02
N GLU A 142 -10.09 6.55 15.93
CA GLU A 142 -9.55 7.86 15.57
C GLU A 142 -8.29 7.74 14.68
N MET A 143 -7.32 6.90 15.09
CA MET A 143 -6.10 6.66 14.30
C MET A 143 -6.40 5.86 13.03
N GLY A 144 -7.28 4.86 13.10
CA GLY A 144 -7.69 4.07 11.96
C GLY A 144 -8.38 4.91 10.88
N HIS A 145 -9.24 5.83 11.27
CA HIS A 145 -9.88 6.79 10.35
C HIS A 145 -8.83 7.71 9.70
N TYR A 146 -7.90 8.25 10.49
CA TYR A 146 -6.80 9.06 9.97
C TYR A 146 -5.94 8.29 8.97
N LEU A 147 -5.60 7.02 9.28
CA LEU A 147 -4.85 6.15 8.39
C LEU A 147 -5.62 5.87 7.09
N ALA A 148 -6.93 5.62 7.18
CA ALA A 148 -7.77 5.36 6.01
C ALA A 148 -7.82 6.57 5.07
N GLU A 149 -7.95 7.79 5.62
CA GLU A 149 -7.90 9.02 4.85
C GLU A 149 -6.51 9.27 4.24
N ALA A 150 -5.44 9.13 5.03
CA ALA A 150 -4.08 9.39 4.57
C ALA A 150 -3.65 8.42 3.46
N LEU A 151 -4.02 7.13 3.58
CA LEU A 151 -3.65 6.07 2.64
C LEU A 151 -4.66 5.90 1.49
N GLN A 152 -5.81 6.57 1.56
CA GLN A 152 -6.92 6.40 0.60
C GLN A 152 -7.32 4.91 0.45
N GLN A 153 -7.41 4.19 1.57
CA GLN A 153 -7.73 2.77 1.65
C GLN A 153 -8.79 2.53 2.75
N ASP A 154 -9.61 1.51 2.55
CA ASP A 154 -10.46 1.02 3.63
C ASP A 154 -9.60 0.24 4.62
N ILE A 155 -9.71 0.57 5.90
CA ILE A 155 -8.97 -0.08 6.98
C ILE A 155 -9.96 -0.62 8.00
N TYR A 156 -9.84 -1.89 8.32
CA TYR A 156 -10.56 -2.49 9.45
C TYR A 156 -9.91 -2.03 10.76
N CYS A 157 -10.70 -1.54 11.68
CA CYS A 157 -10.25 -1.07 13.00
C CYS A 157 -10.73 -2.04 14.06
N GLY A 158 -9.82 -2.79 14.66
CA GLY A 158 -10.07 -3.80 15.67
C GLY A 158 -9.34 -3.55 16.97
N LEU A 159 -9.60 -4.39 17.96
CA LEU A 159 -8.92 -4.38 19.26
C LEU A 159 -7.89 -5.52 19.34
N LEU A 160 -6.85 -5.33 20.15
CA LEU A 160 -5.84 -6.35 20.38
C LEU A 160 -6.41 -7.66 20.95
N ASP A 161 -7.51 -7.58 21.71
CA ASP A 161 -8.19 -8.76 22.23
C ASP A 161 -8.79 -9.62 21.11
N GLU A 162 -9.32 -8.99 20.05
CA GLU A 162 -9.82 -9.70 18.86
C GLU A 162 -8.66 -10.42 18.16
N LEU A 163 -7.51 -9.74 18.02
CA LEU A 163 -6.33 -10.35 17.44
C LEU A 163 -5.87 -11.58 18.24
N THR A 164 -5.93 -11.51 19.56
CA THR A 164 -5.56 -12.62 20.45
C THR A 164 -6.49 -13.83 20.28
N GLN A 165 -7.78 -13.59 20.05
CA GLN A 165 -8.77 -14.65 19.89
C GLN A 165 -8.70 -15.30 18.51
N ASP A 166 -8.49 -14.54 17.44
CA ASP A 166 -8.63 -14.94 16.05
C ASP A 166 -7.39 -14.71 15.18
N ALA A 167 -6.18 -14.75 15.75
CA ALA A 167 -4.92 -14.42 15.07
C ALA A 167 -4.76 -15.12 13.71
N LYS A 168 -5.10 -16.42 13.62
CA LYS A 168 -4.98 -17.18 12.39
C LYS A 168 -5.96 -16.69 11.31
N LEU A 169 -7.19 -16.39 11.68
CA LEU A 169 -8.21 -15.89 10.76
C LEU A 169 -7.84 -14.48 10.26
N ILE A 170 -7.37 -13.64 11.16
CA ILE A 170 -6.91 -12.29 10.84
C ILE A 170 -5.72 -12.34 9.88
N ALA A 171 -4.72 -13.20 10.16
CA ALA A 171 -3.58 -13.40 9.27
C ALA A 171 -3.98 -13.90 7.87
N GLN A 172 -5.05 -14.67 7.75
CA GLN A 172 -5.56 -15.15 6.45
C GLN A 172 -6.33 -14.07 5.67
N ASN A 173 -7.07 -13.23 6.37
CA ASN A 173 -7.97 -12.26 5.74
C ASN A 173 -7.32 -10.92 5.39
N TYR A 174 -6.22 -10.56 6.06
CA TYR A 174 -5.55 -9.29 5.85
C TYR A 174 -4.16 -9.45 5.24
N ASP A 175 -3.80 -8.54 4.34
CA ASP A 175 -2.49 -8.48 3.68
C ASP A 175 -1.51 -7.63 4.48
N VAL A 176 -2.04 -6.62 5.20
CA VAL A 176 -1.29 -5.71 6.05
C VAL A 176 -2.00 -5.58 7.39
N ILE A 177 -1.28 -5.79 8.46
CA ILE A 177 -1.75 -5.66 9.83
C ILE A 177 -0.93 -4.55 10.50
N ILE A 178 -1.58 -3.47 10.85
CA ILE A 178 -0.96 -2.28 11.43
C ILE A 178 -1.21 -2.28 12.92
N THR A 179 -0.22 -1.88 13.70
CA THR A 179 -0.36 -1.57 15.13
C THR A 179 0.64 -0.50 15.52
N THR A 180 0.47 0.15 16.67
CA THR A 180 1.48 1.08 17.16
C THR A 180 2.72 0.35 17.67
N LEU A 181 3.88 1.03 17.69
CA LEU A 181 5.14 0.46 18.17
C LEU A 181 5.05 -0.04 19.61
N HIS A 182 4.14 0.53 20.42
CA HIS A 182 3.90 0.08 21.79
C HIS A 182 3.38 -1.36 21.90
N HIS A 183 2.63 -1.80 20.89
CA HIS A 183 2.01 -3.13 20.84
C HIS A 183 2.72 -4.08 19.88
N LEU A 184 3.71 -3.60 19.13
CA LEU A 184 4.34 -4.35 18.03
C LEU A 184 4.87 -5.71 18.49
N SER A 185 5.57 -5.79 19.60
CA SER A 185 6.14 -7.05 20.11
C SER A 185 5.06 -8.08 20.43
N ALA A 186 3.96 -7.65 21.06
CA ALA A 186 2.83 -8.51 21.39
C ALA A 186 2.14 -9.03 20.13
N VAL A 187 1.89 -8.14 19.15
CA VAL A 187 1.25 -8.50 17.88
C VAL A 187 2.12 -9.45 17.06
N LEU A 188 3.43 -9.20 16.98
CA LEU A 188 4.37 -10.11 16.30
C LEU A 188 4.36 -11.52 16.89
N SER A 189 4.31 -11.64 18.23
CA SER A 189 4.26 -12.94 18.91
C SER A 189 2.98 -13.71 18.63
N GLN A 190 1.85 -13.02 18.48
CA GLN A 190 0.55 -13.64 18.21
C GLN A 190 0.39 -14.07 16.75
N LEU A 191 1.08 -13.42 15.82
CA LEU A 191 0.93 -13.63 14.39
C LEU A 191 2.05 -14.50 13.77
N GLU A 192 2.75 -15.32 14.54
CA GLU A 192 3.64 -16.32 13.97
C GLU A 192 2.87 -17.36 13.17
N PRO A 193 3.31 -17.77 11.95
CA PRO A 193 4.50 -17.35 11.19
C PRO A 193 4.29 -16.14 10.26
N HIS A 194 3.20 -15.38 10.38
CA HIS A 194 2.80 -14.29 9.47
C HIS A 194 3.29 -12.90 9.89
N GLN A 195 4.43 -12.83 10.56
CA GLN A 195 5.03 -11.57 11.04
C GLN A 195 5.38 -10.60 9.92
N ASP A 196 5.62 -11.10 8.72
CA ASP A 196 5.89 -10.31 7.50
C ASP A 196 4.73 -9.39 7.09
N LYS A 197 3.52 -9.66 7.58
CA LYS A 197 2.33 -8.84 7.35
C LYS A 197 2.20 -7.68 8.36
N VAL A 198 2.94 -7.72 9.45
CA VAL A 198 2.81 -6.74 10.55
C VAL A 198 3.68 -5.52 10.29
N ILE A 199 3.11 -4.34 10.50
CA ILE A 199 3.81 -3.05 10.44
C ILE A 199 3.51 -2.26 11.70
N GLY A 200 4.58 -1.88 12.40
CA GLY A 200 4.50 -0.95 13.52
C GLY A 200 4.54 0.49 13.05
N ILE A 201 3.65 1.32 13.56
CA ILE A 201 3.64 2.77 13.32
C ILE A 201 4.05 3.54 14.57
N ASP A 202 4.83 4.58 14.39
CA ASP A 202 5.18 5.51 15.47
C ASP A 202 4.07 6.54 15.67
N THR A 203 3.82 6.90 16.93
CA THR A 203 2.85 7.90 17.33
C THR A 203 3.51 8.95 18.21
N ARG A 204 3.11 10.21 18.01
CA ARG A 204 3.67 11.35 18.77
C ARG A 204 2.54 12.23 19.29
N PRO A 205 2.74 12.90 20.43
CA PRO A 205 1.80 13.91 20.87
C PRO A 205 1.57 14.96 19.78
N THR A 206 0.32 15.39 19.62
CA THR A 206 -0.02 16.41 18.62
C THR A 206 0.69 17.73 18.91
N PRO A 207 0.93 18.59 17.89
CA PRO A 207 1.55 19.91 18.09
C PRO A 207 0.80 20.80 19.10
N ASP A 208 -0.54 20.72 19.13
CA ASP A 208 -1.36 21.43 20.11
C ASP A 208 -1.09 20.94 21.53
N THR A 209 -1.03 19.62 21.71
CA THR A 209 -0.64 19.02 22.99
C THR A 209 0.75 19.49 23.44
N LEU A 210 1.75 19.47 22.55
CA LEU A 210 3.09 19.94 22.88
C LEU A 210 3.12 21.42 23.25
N LEU A 211 2.32 22.25 22.57
CA LEU A 211 2.21 23.66 22.88
C LEU A 211 1.56 23.91 24.26
N LYS A 212 0.51 23.16 24.61
CA LYS A 212 -0.12 23.21 25.94
C LYS A 212 0.89 22.79 27.01
N ILE A 213 1.62 21.69 26.80
CA ILE A 213 2.69 21.24 27.69
C ILE A 213 3.71 22.38 27.89
N ALA A 214 4.22 22.98 26.83
CA ALA A 214 5.24 24.04 26.89
C ALA A 214 4.78 25.31 27.63
N ARG A 215 3.48 25.50 27.83
CA ARG A 215 2.88 26.64 28.53
C ARG A 215 2.54 26.39 29.99
N LEU A 216 2.80 25.17 30.52
CA LEU A 216 2.47 24.85 31.90
C LEU A 216 3.23 25.79 32.88
N PRO A 217 2.54 26.34 33.90
CA PRO A 217 3.14 27.19 34.91
C PRO A 217 4.21 26.43 35.72
N LYS A 218 4.96 27.12 36.56
CA LYS A 218 5.91 26.47 37.50
C LYS A 218 5.17 25.59 38.48
N GLY A 219 5.70 24.40 38.76
CA GLY A 219 5.13 23.45 39.69
C GLY A 219 5.55 22.02 39.41
N HIS A 220 5.11 21.13 40.23
CA HIS A 220 5.33 19.69 40.16
C HIS A 220 4.33 19.10 39.12
N ILE A 221 4.82 18.29 38.19
CA ILE A 221 4.02 17.73 37.12
C ILE A 221 3.71 16.26 37.38
N GLY A 222 2.44 15.92 37.36
CA GLY A 222 1.94 14.56 37.40
C GLY A 222 1.43 14.10 36.02
N VAL A 223 1.82 12.92 35.60
CA VAL A 223 1.38 12.33 34.33
C VAL A 223 0.70 11.00 34.58
N VAL A 224 -0.50 10.87 34.05
CA VAL A 224 -1.27 9.63 34.09
C VAL A 224 -1.47 9.11 32.66
N ALA A 225 -1.10 7.86 32.44
CA ALA A 225 -1.26 7.20 31.14
C ALA A 225 -1.91 5.82 31.29
N THR A 226 -2.40 5.26 30.20
CA THR A 226 -3.04 3.93 30.18
C THR A 226 -2.03 2.84 30.50
N LEU A 227 -0.81 2.93 29.94
CA LEU A 227 0.23 1.92 30.05
C LEU A 227 1.47 2.48 30.75
N PRO A 228 2.20 1.65 31.54
CA PRO A 228 3.45 2.06 32.19
C PRO A 228 4.51 2.58 31.21
N ASN A 229 4.66 1.93 30.05
CA ASN A 229 5.61 2.33 29.03
C ASN A 229 5.26 3.70 28.43
N THR A 230 3.97 3.97 28.20
CA THR A 230 3.51 5.28 27.72
C THR A 230 3.77 6.36 28.76
N ALA A 231 3.54 6.09 30.04
CA ALA A 231 3.83 7.02 31.13
C ALA A 231 5.32 7.36 31.19
N GLN A 232 6.21 6.39 31.05
CA GLN A 232 7.67 6.61 31.05
C GLN A 232 8.12 7.37 29.80
N MET A 233 7.60 7.05 28.62
CA MET A 233 7.87 7.79 27.39
C MET A 233 7.49 9.28 27.54
N LEU A 234 6.29 9.55 28.05
CA LEU A 234 5.83 10.91 28.29
C LEU A 234 6.71 11.66 29.30
N LYS A 235 7.18 10.97 30.34
CA LYS A 235 8.15 11.54 31.29
C LYS A 235 9.42 12.02 30.58
N HIS A 236 9.97 11.21 29.67
CA HIS A 236 11.16 11.60 28.90
C HIS A 236 10.89 12.80 27.97
N ILE A 237 9.74 12.83 27.31
CA ILE A 237 9.32 13.98 26.48
C ILE A 237 9.25 15.24 27.34
N LEU A 238 8.59 15.16 28.51
CA LEU A 238 8.45 16.29 29.42
C LEU A 238 9.79 16.81 29.96
N TYR A 239 10.74 15.93 30.23
CA TYR A 239 12.09 16.37 30.64
C TYR A 239 12.79 17.21 29.55
N SER A 240 12.46 17.02 28.28
CA SER A 240 12.99 17.87 27.19
C SER A 240 12.50 19.32 27.28
N TYR A 241 11.33 19.53 27.86
CA TYR A 241 10.75 20.87 28.06
C TYR A 241 11.07 21.42 29.46
N TYR A 242 11.19 20.55 30.45
CA TYR A 242 11.31 20.91 31.88
C TYR A 242 12.38 20.07 32.60
N PRO A 243 13.66 20.25 32.28
CA PRO A 243 14.75 19.42 32.87
C PRO A 243 14.88 19.58 34.37
N ASP A 244 14.49 20.72 34.94
CA ASP A 244 14.63 21.06 36.34
C ASP A 244 13.36 20.84 37.17
N ARG A 245 12.32 20.24 36.58
CA ARG A 245 11.05 19.99 37.30
C ARG A 245 10.97 18.58 37.80
N LEU A 246 10.30 18.42 38.93
CA LEU A 246 9.90 17.10 39.41
C LEU A 246 8.71 16.63 38.56
N ILE A 247 8.87 15.45 37.91
CA ILE A 247 7.87 14.82 37.07
C ILE A 247 7.60 13.43 37.61
N GLU A 248 6.41 13.22 38.14
CA GLU A 248 5.91 11.92 38.57
C GLU A 248 5.00 11.33 37.53
N VAL A 249 5.02 10.00 37.40
CA VAL A 249 4.18 9.29 36.41
C VAL A 249 3.51 8.11 37.05
N ALA A 250 2.29 7.84 36.62
CA ALA A 250 1.54 6.65 37.01
C ALA A 250 0.82 6.05 35.79
N ALA A 251 0.65 4.74 35.82
CA ALA A 251 -0.25 4.07 34.90
C ALA A 251 -1.56 3.75 35.60
N ILE A 252 -2.65 3.79 34.86
CA ILE A 252 -4.02 3.67 35.39
C ILE A 252 -4.29 2.32 36.08
N ASP A 253 -3.55 1.27 35.73
CA ASP A 253 -3.60 -0.04 36.35
C ASP A 253 -3.09 -0.04 37.80
N ASN A 254 -2.28 0.96 38.17
CA ASN A 254 -1.83 1.19 39.55
C ASN A 254 -2.59 2.34 40.21
N ILE A 255 -3.72 2.01 40.80
CA ILE A 255 -4.66 3.00 41.39
C ILE A 255 -3.98 3.81 42.50
N GLU A 256 -3.16 3.18 43.36
CA GLU A 256 -2.50 3.86 44.47
C GLU A 256 -1.48 4.91 43.96
N ALA A 257 -0.67 4.53 42.99
CA ALA A 257 0.28 5.47 42.36
C ALA A 257 -0.47 6.61 41.63
N THR A 258 -1.54 6.28 40.94
CA THR A 258 -2.37 7.28 40.24
C THR A 258 -3.01 8.27 41.21
N GLN A 259 -3.54 7.79 42.33
CA GLN A 259 -4.07 8.65 43.40
C GLN A 259 -3.00 9.53 44.04
N CYS A 260 -1.78 8.97 44.24
CA CYS A 260 -0.64 9.70 44.78
C CYS A 260 -0.28 10.86 43.85
N VAL A 261 -0.10 10.60 42.54
CA VAL A 261 0.18 11.61 41.50
C VAL A 261 -0.93 12.68 41.48
N CYS A 262 -2.19 12.28 41.50
CA CYS A 262 -3.31 13.20 41.48
C CYS A 262 -3.38 14.14 42.70
N ARG A 263 -2.91 13.70 43.85
CA ARG A 263 -2.97 14.48 45.13
C ARG A 263 -1.77 15.41 45.32
N HIS A 264 -0.57 14.97 44.90
CA HIS A 264 0.68 15.68 45.26
C HIS A 264 1.22 16.57 44.15
N CYS A 265 0.75 16.43 42.90
CA CYS A 265 1.22 17.23 41.79
C CYS A 265 0.38 18.50 41.58
N ASP A 266 1.07 19.62 41.29
CA ASP A 266 0.44 20.91 41.07
C ASP A 266 -0.32 20.88 39.70
N HIS A 267 0.28 20.29 38.68
CA HIS A 267 -0.23 20.19 37.32
C HIS A 267 -0.44 18.72 36.94
N LEU A 268 -1.63 18.44 36.40
CA LEU A 268 -2.00 17.10 35.95
C LEU A 268 -2.07 17.05 34.44
N ILE A 269 -1.35 16.09 33.89
CA ILE A 269 -1.37 15.73 32.47
C ILE A 269 -1.90 14.30 32.38
N ALA A 270 -2.84 14.05 31.48
CA ALA A 270 -3.35 12.71 31.26
C ALA A 270 -3.36 12.38 29.76
N THR A 271 -3.16 11.12 29.39
CA THR A 271 -3.58 10.70 28.06
C THR A 271 -5.10 10.85 27.96
N HIS A 272 -5.60 11.15 26.75
CA HIS A 272 -7.04 11.39 26.55
C HIS A 272 -7.92 10.23 27.03
N THR A 273 -7.36 9.00 27.01
CA THR A 273 -8.02 7.79 27.54
C THR A 273 -8.11 7.74 29.05
N CYS A 274 -7.27 8.49 29.77
CA CYS A 274 -7.20 8.52 31.25
C CYS A 274 -7.82 9.79 31.84
N ALA A 275 -8.17 10.78 31.04
CA ALA A 275 -8.62 12.09 31.51
C ALA A 275 -9.84 12.02 32.46
N GLU A 276 -10.79 11.13 32.16
CA GLU A 276 -12.00 10.93 33.00
C GLU A 276 -11.63 10.32 34.36
N VAL A 277 -10.77 9.29 34.37
CA VAL A 277 -10.32 8.65 35.61
C VAL A 277 -9.55 9.64 36.49
N VAL A 278 -8.68 10.46 35.88
CA VAL A 278 -7.97 11.54 36.61
C VAL A 278 -8.98 12.52 37.21
N ARG A 279 -10.03 12.88 36.49
CA ARG A 279 -11.08 13.76 37.00
C ARG A 279 -11.82 13.15 38.18
N GLU A 280 -12.16 11.88 38.10
CA GLU A 280 -12.85 11.16 39.19
C GLU A 280 -11.97 11.03 40.44
N LEU A 281 -10.69 10.71 40.29
CA LEU A 281 -9.78 10.48 41.41
C LEU A 281 -9.28 11.77 42.07
N SER A 282 -9.10 12.84 41.30
CA SER A 282 -8.54 14.10 41.80
C SER A 282 -9.59 15.18 42.08
N GLY A 283 -10.79 15.07 41.51
CA GLY A 283 -11.78 16.14 41.47
C GLY A 283 -11.38 17.32 40.55
N ARG A 284 -10.28 17.17 39.77
CA ARG A 284 -9.71 18.21 38.91
C ARG A 284 -9.67 17.71 37.46
N THR A 285 -9.91 18.62 36.52
CA THR A 285 -9.67 18.34 35.10
C THR A 285 -8.18 18.43 34.82
N PRO A 286 -7.56 17.46 34.11
CA PRO A 286 -6.17 17.61 33.69
C PRO A 286 -5.97 18.90 32.90
N GLU A 287 -4.89 19.64 33.17
CA GLU A 287 -4.56 20.86 32.42
C GLU A 287 -4.19 20.57 30.97
N VAL A 288 -3.66 19.37 30.72
CA VAL A 288 -3.34 18.90 29.38
C VAL A 288 -3.85 17.47 29.19
N GLU A 289 -4.70 17.30 28.19
CA GLU A 289 -5.03 15.99 27.66
C GLU A 289 -4.15 15.71 26.46
N ILE A 290 -3.39 14.60 26.51
CA ILE A 290 -2.46 14.22 25.46
C ILE A 290 -3.22 13.44 24.40
N HIS A 291 -3.25 14.00 23.19
CA HIS A 291 -3.69 13.32 21.99
C HIS A 291 -2.49 12.93 21.14
N PHE A 292 -2.52 11.75 20.58
CA PHE A 292 -1.46 11.23 19.72
C PHE A 292 -1.88 11.32 18.25
N GLN A 293 -0.88 11.45 17.40
CA GLN A 293 -1.04 11.35 15.94
C GLN A 293 0.02 10.44 15.37
N VAL A 294 -0.30 9.78 14.27
CA VAL A 294 0.64 8.95 13.52
C VAL A 294 1.68 9.85 12.84
N ASP A 295 2.94 9.48 12.91
CA ASP A 295 4.00 10.25 12.29
C ASP A 295 4.04 10.08 10.76
N GLN A 296 4.56 11.10 10.06
CA GLN A 296 4.59 11.12 8.59
C GLN A 296 5.54 10.08 7.98
N ALA A 297 6.58 9.66 8.71
CA ALA A 297 7.48 8.63 8.23
C ALA A 297 6.77 7.26 8.21
N SER A 298 5.95 6.97 9.22
CA SER A 298 5.10 5.78 9.27
C SER A 298 4.09 5.74 8.12
N ILE A 299 3.44 6.87 7.80
CA ILE A 299 2.52 6.95 6.64
C ILE A 299 3.25 6.61 5.34
N LYS A 300 4.43 7.20 5.10
CA LYS A 300 5.23 6.92 3.89
C LYS A 300 5.68 5.46 3.81
N ALA A 301 6.06 4.87 4.93
CA ALA A 301 6.44 3.45 4.99
C ALA A 301 5.26 2.53 4.67
N LEU A 302 4.07 2.82 5.19
CA LEU A 302 2.83 2.12 4.87
C LEU A 302 2.46 2.25 3.39
N GLU A 303 2.50 3.46 2.82
CA GLU A 303 2.24 3.66 1.39
C GLU A 303 3.19 2.84 0.52
N GLN A 304 4.48 2.78 0.88
CA GLN A 304 5.45 1.99 0.12
C GLN A 304 5.12 0.50 0.23
N ARG A 305 4.84 -0.01 1.42
CA ARG A 305 4.48 -1.41 1.64
C ARG A 305 3.21 -1.82 0.87
N ILE A 306 2.20 -0.96 0.87
CA ILE A 306 0.96 -1.16 0.11
C ILE A 306 1.25 -1.25 -1.40
N ARG A 307 2.12 -0.36 -1.92
CA ARG A 307 2.56 -0.41 -3.32
C ARG A 307 3.27 -1.73 -3.66
N ASP A 308 4.16 -2.17 -2.79
CA ASP A 308 4.94 -3.40 -3.00
C ASP A 308 4.04 -4.64 -3.02
N ILE A 309 3.10 -4.76 -2.06
CA ILE A 309 2.14 -5.87 -2.01
C ILE A 309 1.22 -5.85 -3.24
N ARG A 310 0.75 -4.67 -3.65
CA ARG A 310 -0.07 -4.53 -4.87
C ARG A 310 0.68 -5.00 -6.10
N ALA A 311 1.96 -4.63 -6.23
CA ALA A 311 2.81 -5.07 -7.33
C ALA A 311 3.01 -6.60 -7.32
N GLN A 312 3.21 -7.21 -6.14
CA GLN A 312 3.34 -8.65 -5.99
C GLN A 312 2.05 -9.40 -6.36
N LYS A 313 0.88 -8.93 -5.91
CA LYS A 313 -0.42 -9.51 -6.28
C LYS A 313 -0.65 -9.46 -7.79
N MET A 314 -0.39 -8.31 -8.42
CA MET A 314 -0.54 -8.17 -9.87
C MET A 314 0.42 -9.08 -10.66
N GLN A 315 1.64 -9.31 -10.18
CA GLN A 315 2.58 -10.27 -10.81
C GLN A 315 2.10 -11.72 -10.67
N GLY A 316 1.55 -12.10 -9.53
CA GLY A 316 0.97 -13.43 -9.30
C GLY A 316 -0.23 -13.70 -10.22
N GLU A 317 -1.10 -12.72 -10.43
CA GLU A 317 -2.29 -12.83 -11.31
C GLU A 317 -1.92 -12.93 -12.79
N VAL A 318 -0.89 -12.20 -13.24
CA VAL A 318 -0.39 -12.34 -14.61
C VAL A 318 0.11 -13.76 -14.87
N ALA A 319 0.79 -14.37 -13.89
CA ALA A 319 1.23 -15.77 -13.99
C ALA A 319 0.06 -16.76 -14.06
N ILE A 320 -1.03 -16.54 -13.30
CA ILE A 320 -2.24 -17.36 -13.31
C ILE A 320 -2.99 -17.20 -14.64
N ASN A 321 -3.11 -16.00 -15.18
CA ASN A 321 -3.79 -15.74 -16.45
C ASN A 321 -3.03 -16.31 -17.66
N VAL A 322 -1.70 -16.31 -17.63
CA VAL A 322 -0.88 -17.01 -18.65
C VAL A 322 -1.12 -18.50 -18.61
N SER A 323 -1.14 -19.10 -17.42
CA SER A 323 -1.49 -20.52 -17.22
C SER A 323 -2.90 -20.87 -17.70
N TYR A 324 -3.88 -19.98 -17.52
CA TYR A 324 -5.24 -20.19 -18.00
C TYR A 324 -5.36 -20.06 -19.52
N SER A 325 -4.59 -19.21 -20.18
CA SER A 325 -4.54 -19.10 -21.64
C SER A 325 -3.89 -20.33 -22.26
N GLU A 326 -2.84 -20.88 -21.66
CA GLU A 326 -2.20 -22.13 -22.05
C GLU A 326 -3.15 -23.33 -21.88
N TYR A 327 -3.89 -23.39 -20.76
CA TYR A 327 -4.94 -24.37 -20.53
C TYR A 327 -6.05 -24.29 -21.60
N ARG A 328 -6.47 -23.09 -21.97
CA ARG A 328 -7.51 -22.87 -22.98
C ARG A 328 -7.06 -23.27 -24.38
N GLN A 329 -5.80 -23.01 -24.74
CA GLN A 329 -5.19 -23.46 -25.99
C GLN A 329 -5.07 -24.99 -26.03
N ALA A 330 -4.56 -25.61 -24.97
CA ALA A 330 -4.46 -27.06 -24.86
C ALA A 330 -5.84 -27.74 -24.95
N LYS A 331 -6.88 -27.14 -24.37
CA LYS A 331 -8.25 -27.64 -24.45
C LYS A 331 -8.84 -27.52 -25.87
N GLN A 332 -8.56 -26.43 -26.58
CA GLN A 332 -8.99 -26.25 -27.98
C GLN A 332 -8.26 -27.20 -28.94
N GLU A 333 -6.97 -27.45 -28.71
CA GLU A 333 -6.22 -28.45 -29.48
C GLU A 333 -6.67 -29.87 -29.23
N ALA A 334 -7.03 -30.21 -27.97
CA ALA A 334 -7.58 -31.50 -27.63
C ALA A 334 -8.97 -31.73 -28.28
N LEU A 335 -9.83 -30.73 -28.34
CA LEU A 335 -11.12 -30.79 -29.01
C LEU A 335 -10.99 -30.97 -30.54
N LYS A 336 -10.03 -30.27 -31.19
CA LYS A 336 -9.72 -30.43 -32.61
C LYS A 336 -9.13 -31.80 -33.00
N ARG A 337 -8.55 -32.53 -32.05
CA ARG A 337 -8.03 -33.89 -32.26
C ARG A 337 -9.07 -34.99 -32.00
N ALA A 338 -10.22 -34.62 -31.43
CA ALA A 338 -11.31 -35.52 -31.12
C ALA A 338 -12.44 -35.50 -32.18
N GLU A 339 -12.39 -34.54 -33.13
CA GLU A 339 -13.16 -34.46 -34.38
C GLU A 339 -12.34 -35.12 -35.53
#